data_b4a86803956f68669a3b64a3fa33db8a
#
_entry.id   b4a86803956f68669a3b64a3fa33db8a
#
_cell.length_a   1.000
_cell.length_b   1.000
_cell.length_c   1.000
_cell.angle_alpha   90.00
_cell.angle_beta   90.00
_cell.angle_gamma   90.00
#
_symmetry.space_group_name_H-M   'P 1'
#
loop_
_entity.id
_entity.type
_entity.pdbx_description
1 polymer ?
#
loop_
_entity_poly.entity_id
_entity_poly.type
_entity_poly.pdbx_seq_one_letter_code
_entity_poly.pdbx_strand_id
1 'polypeptide(L)'
;MLIINADDWGRSKIETDVALRCYKKGKITSLSAMVFMEDSERAAEIAKQNQIDAGLHLNFSERFSSDHHPGTLGDYHQRTVRFLTRSKYSQLVYNPFLQRAFAYSYKVQTEEFGRLYGKSPSHIDGHHHMHLCANLLFSDLIPSGTSMRRNFSFWPGEKSALNRAYRRLVDGWLARKYRLPDYFFDLTQSIREKKLDRVVALAKSSNVELMTHPIVPLEIDFLMSDEMGVLLQSIEAGNFTRLGLVTSTVPPASPIIKHAPNSKEQSTLLGRVP
;
A
#
# COMPACT_ATOMS: atom_id res chain seq x y z
N MET A 1 5.00 -11.00 10.07
CA MET A 1 5.63 -9.66 10.15
C MET A 1 4.63 -8.60 9.73
N LEU A 2 4.54 -7.48 10.47
CA LEU A 2 3.72 -6.32 10.10
C LEU A 2 4.61 -5.20 9.54
N ILE A 3 4.30 -4.76 8.32
CA ILE A 3 4.89 -3.58 7.68
C ILE A 3 3.88 -2.45 7.86
N ILE A 4 4.24 -1.38 8.58
CA ILE A 4 3.40 -0.20 8.73
C ILE A 4 4.00 0.87 7.83
N ASN A 5 3.35 1.07 6.68
CA ASN A 5 3.85 1.93 5.63
C ASN A 5 3.10 3.25 5.59
N ALA A 6 3.81 4.36 5.73
CA ALA A 6 3.21 5.69 5.58
C ALA A 6 3.34 6.17 4.13
N ASP A 7 2.20 6.43 3.52
CA ASP A 7 2.11 6.97 2.17
C ASP A 7 2.33 8.50 2.15
N ASP A 8 2.50 9.05 0.96
CA ASP A 8 2.59 10.49 0.66
C ASP A 8 3.81 11.21 1.29
N TRP A 9 4.88 10.49 1.62
CA TRP A 9 6.13 11.09 2.11
C TRP A 9 6.73 12.03 1.06
N GLY A 10 7.00 13.28 1.44
CA GLY A 10 7.53 14.31 0.54
C GLY A 10 6.48 15.06 -0.27
N ARG A 11 5.18 14.70 -0.18
CA ARG A 11 4.10 15.37 -0.89
C ARG A 11 3.94 16.81 -0.42
N SER A 12 3.94 17.04 0.88
CA SER A 12 4.01 18.36 1.51
C SER A 12 4.84 18.31 2.79
N LYS A 13 5.24 19.48 3.27
CA LYS A 13 6.00 19.62 4.52
C LYS A 13 5.25 19.03 5.72
N ILE A 14 3.95 19.26 5.80
CA ILE A 14 3.12 18.77 6.92
C ILE A 14 3.07 17.25 6.93
N GLU A 15 2.85 16.61 5.78
CA GLU A 15 2.82 15.14 5.65
C GLU A 15 4.16 14.52 6.04
N THR A 16 5.27 15.10 5.57
CA THR A 16 6.62 14.68 5.95
C THR A 16 6.85 14.78 7.45
N ASP A 17 6.52 15.93 8.07
CA ASP A 17 6.79 16.17 9.49
C ASP A 17 5.97 15.24 10.39
N VAL A 18 4.70 14.98 10.05
CA VAL A 18 3.83 14.10 10.83
C VAL A 18 4.30 12.63 10.69
N ALA A 19 4.63 12.18 9.49
CA ALA A 19 5.15 10.84 9.27
C ALA A 19 6.51 10.63 9.97
N LEU A 20 7.41 11.63 9.93
CA LEU A 20 8.68 11.60 10.67
C LEU A 20 8.47 11.45 12.18
N ARG A 21 7.50 12.16 12.75
CA ARG A 21 7.15 12.04 14.17
C ARG A 21 6.73 10.61 14.51
N CYS A 22 5.87 10.01 13.69
CA CYS A 22 5.45 8.62 13.86
C CYS A 22 6.63 7.63 13.73
N TYR A 23 7.50 7.85 12.75
CA TYR A 23 8.70 7.03 12.56
C TYR A 23 9.63 7.09 13.78
N LYS A 24 9.97 8.30 14.25
CA LYS A 24 10.83 8.49 15.44
C LYS A 24 10.25 7.87 16.71
N LYS A 25 8.96 7.66 16.78
CA LYS A 25 8.26 6.96 17.88
C LYS A 25 8.12 5.45 17.64
N GLY A 26 8.70 4.92 16.54
CA GLY A 26 8.63 3.50 16.19
C GLY A 26 7.22 3.03 15.81
N LYS A 27 6.36 3.95 15.35
CA LYS A 27 4.96 3.67 15.01
C LYS A 27 4.73 3.33 13.54
N ILE A 28 5.69 3.64 12.68
CA ILE A 28 5.75 3.23 11.28
C ILE A 28 7.13 2.64 10.98
N THR A 29 7.21 1.76 9.99
CA THR A 29 8.41 0.98 9.69
C THR A 29 8.94 1.20 8.28
N SER A 30 8.13 1.78 7.40
CA SER A 30 8.45 2.04 5.99
C SER A 30 7.72 3.29 5.51
N LEU A 31 8.22 3.91 4.45
CA LEU A 31 7.64 5.09 3.83
C LEU A 31 7.51 4.89 2.33
N SER A 32 6.43 5.41 1.73
CA SER A 32 6.27 5.53 0.27
C SER A 32 6.44 6.99 -0.14
N ALA A 33 7.54 7.28 -0.82
CA ALA A 33 7.98 8.62 -1.13
C ALA A 33 7.55 9.08 -2.52
N MET A 34 6.93 10.24 -2.59
CA MET A 34 6.64 10.96 -3.81
C MET A 34 7.83 11.82 -4.23
N VAL A 35 8.09 11.88 -5.53
CA VAL A 35 9.09 12.75 -6.14
C VAL A 35 8.40 13.85 -6.94
N PHE A 36 9.12 14.96 -7.19
CA PHE A 36 8.59 16.17 -7.84
C PHE A 36 7.42 16.83 -7.10
N MET A 37 7.35 16.62 -5.79
CA MET A 37 6.38 17.29 -4.92
C MET A 37 7.08 18.38 -4.10
N GLU A 38 6.29 19.20 -3.44
CA GLU A 38 6.72 20.38 -2.67
C GLU A 38 7.89 20.10 -1.72
N ASP A 39 7.85 18.96 -1.03
CA ASP A 39 8.82 18.65 0.02
C ASP A 39 9.74 17.46 -0.31
N SER A 40 9.76 17.01 -1.57
CA SER A 40 10.49 15.78 -1.97
C SER A 40 11.98 15.82 -1.62
N GLU A 41 12.66 16.95 -1.82
CA GLU A 41 14.10 17.08 -1.56
C GLU A 41 14.41 17.01 -0.06
N ARG A 42 13.73 17.81 0.76
CA ARG A 42 13.90 17.81 2.21
C ARG A 42 13.53 16.45 2.81
N ALA A 43 12.44 15.86 2.35
CA ALA A 43 11.99 14.53 2.75
C ALA A 43 13.04 13.46 2.49
N ALA A 44 13.70 13.48 1.31
CA ALA A 44 14.77 12.56 0.98
C ALA A 44 16.01 12.74 1.87
N GLU A 45 16.39 13.97 2.19
CA GLU A 45 17.47 14.23 3.13
C GLU A 45 17.17 13.68 4.52
N ILE A 46 15.98 13.92 5.04
CA ILE A 46 15.53 13.40 6.34
C ILE A 46 15.54 11.87 6.33
N ALA A 47 15.07 11.24 5.26
CA ALA A 47 15.07 9.78 5.15
C ALA A 47 16.48 9.19 5.16
N LYS A 48 17.43 9.82 4.46
CA LYS A 48 18.85 9.42 4.48
C LYS A 48 19.47 9.55 5.86
N GLN A 49 19.28 10.70 6.52
CA GLN A 49 19.83 10.97 7.86
C GLN A 49 19.30 9.99 8.92
N ASN A 50 18.08 9.54 8.80
CA ASN A 50 17.44 8.62 9.73
C ASN A 50 17.46 7.16 9.26
N GLN A 51 18.12 6.84 8.12
CA GLN A 51 18.21 5.50 7.52
C GLN A 51 16.84 4.82 7.31
N ILE A 52 15.85 5.62 6.90
CA ILE A 52 14.48 5.13 6.74
C ILE A 52 14.39 4.22 5.52
N ASP A 53 13.63 3.12 5.65
CA ASP A 53 13.23 2.29 4.52
C ASP A 53 12.21 3.05 3.67
N ALA A 54 12.59 3.44 2.46
CA ALA A 54 11.78 4.23 1.56
C ALA A 54 11.54 3.51 0.23
N GLY A 55 10.28 3.38 -0.15
CA GLY A 55 9.82 2.98 -1.48
C GLY A 55 9.45 4.16 -2.34
N LEU A 56 9.21 3.91 -3.63
CA LEU A 56 8.74 4.92 -4.57
C LEU A 56 7.21 4.89 -4.67
N HIS A 57 6.57 5.97 -4.24
CA HIS A 57 5.12 6.21 -4.40
C HIS A 57 4.87 6.85 -5.77
N LEU A 58 4.64 6.02 -6.79
CA LEU A 58 4.43 6.46 -8.17
C LEU A 58 3.20 7.38 -8.28
N ASN A 59 3.41 8.57 -8.78
CA ASN A 59 2.34 9.52 -9.02
C ASN A 59 1.94 9.56 -10.51
N PHE A 60 0.69 9.15 -10.80
CA PHE A 60 0.06 9.25 -12.12
C PHE A 60 -1.29 9.95 -12.08
N SER A 61 -1.74 10.41 -10.91
CA SER A 61 -3.10 10.88 -10.69
C SER A 61 -3.21 12.25 -10.03
N GLU A 62 -2.09 12.80 -9.55
CA GLU A 62 -2.01 14.14 -8.97
C GLU A 62 -0.92 14.96 -9.68
N ARG A 63 -1.15 16.27 -9.83
CA ARG A 63 -0.15 17.16 -10.43
C ARG A 63 1.09 17.24 -9.56
N PHE A 64 2.26 17.30 -10.20
CA PHE A 64 3.48 17.65 -9.49
C PHE A 64 3.37 19.09 -8.95
N SER A 65 3.83 19.29 -7.72
CA SER A 65 3.79 20.59 -7.03
C SER A 65 5.17 21.27 -6.99
N SER A 66 6.24 20.54 -7.33
CA SER A 66 7.56 21.13 -7.54
C SER A 66 7.70 21.68 -8.96
N ASP A 67 8.31 22.84 -9.11
CA ASP A 67 8.67 23.42 -10.43
C ASP A 67 9.92 22.74 -11.04
N HIS A 68 10.64 21.94 -10.27
CA HIS A 68 11.88 21.29 -10.67
C HIS A 68 11.64 19.93 -11.34
N HIS A 69 10.92 19.91 -12.47
CA HIS A 69 10.76 18.71 -13.29
C HIS A 69 10.96 19.01 -14.78
N PRO A 70 11.39 18.03 -15.60
CA PRO A 70 11.50 18.22 -17.04
C PRO A 70 10.16 18.63 -17.66
N GLY A 71 10.17 19.62 -18.56
CA GLY A 71 8.94 20.12 -19.22
C GLY A 71 8.16 19.00 -19.93
N THR A 72 8.87 18.10 -20.64
CA THR A 72 8.27 16.92 -21.28
C THR A 72 7.54 16.01 -20.28
N LEU A 73 8.03 15.91 -19.01
CA LEU A 73 7.36 15.15 -17.97
C LEU A 73 6.00 15.79 -17.64
N GLY A 74 5.95 17.11 -17.51
CA GLY A 74 4.72 17.85 -17.24
C GLY A 74 3.62 17.55 -18.27
N ASP A 75 3.96 17.58 -19.56
CA ASP A 75 3.01 17.31 -20.65
C ASP A 75 2.49 15.86 -20.63
N TYR A 76 3.40 14.89 -20.50
CA TYR A 76 3.03 13.48 -20.44
C TYR A 76 2.24 13.18 -19.17
N HIS A 77 2.66 13.71 -18.03
CA HIS A 77 1.99 13.53 -16.75
C HIS A 77 0.57 14.09 -16.78
N GLN A 78 0.38 15.31 -17.29
CA GLN A 78 -0.96 15.90 -17.41
C GLN A 78 -1.91 15.04 -18.26
N ARG A 79 -1.40 14.39 -19.32
CA ARG A 79 -2.20 13.48 -20.14
C ARG A 79 -2.59 12.21 -19.36
N THR A 80 -1.67 11.63 -18.60
CA THR A 80 -1.97 10.44 -17.77
C THR A 80 -2.93 10.78 -16.64
N VAL A 81 -2.73 11.88 -15.93
CA VAL A 81 -3.64 12.38 -14.89
C VAL A 81 -5.05 12.56 -15.44
N ARG A 82 -5.19 13.31 -16.55
CA ARG A 82 -6.49 13.56 -17.19
C ARG A 82 -7.20 12.26 -17.59
N PHE A 83 -6.46 11.26 -18.06
CA PHE A 83 -7.03 9.96 -18.42
C PHE A 83 -7.48 9.19 -17.18
N LEU A 84 -6.61 9.03 -16.17
CA LEU A 84 -6.90 8.21 -15.00
C LEU A 84 -7.97 8.81 -14.09
N THR A 85 -8.04 10.14 -14.00
CA THR A 85 -9.03 10.83 -13.16
C THR A 85 -10.38 11.03 -13.84
N ARG A 86 -10.50 10.72 -15.15
CA ARG A 86 -11.76 10.86 -15.90
C ARG A 86 -12.88 9.98 -15.35
N SER A 87 -12.55 8.76 -14.88
CA SER A 87 -13.52 7.80 -14.34
C SER A 87 -12.81 6.83 -13.39
N LYS A 88 -13.52 6.35 -12.36
CA LYS A 88 -13.03 5.27 -11.47
C LYS A 88 -12.68 3.97 -12.21
N TYR A 89 -13.15 3.79 -13.44
CA TYR A 89 -12.84 2.62 -14.28
C TYR A 89 -11.67 2.85 -15.23
N SER A 90 -11.18 4.09 -15.38
CA SER A 90 -10.09 4.41 -16.30
C SER A 90 -8.82 3.61 -16.00
N GLN A 91 -8.54 3.32 -14.73
CA GLN A 91 -7.41 2.48 -14.33
C GLN A 91 -7.49 1.03 -14.87
N LEU A 92 -8.69 0.52 -15.20
CA LEU A 92 -8.88 -0.84 -15.73
C LEU A 92 -8.73 -0.91 -17.26
N VAL A 93 -8.63 0.24 -17.92
CA VAL A 93 -8.57 0.33 -19.37
C VAL A 93 -7.14 0.56 -19.82
N TYR A 94 -6.61 -0.37 -20.64
CA TYR A 94 -5.33 -0.16 -21.31
C TYR A 94 -5.50 0.86 -22.45
N ASN A 95 -4.68 1.92 -22.42
CA ASN A 95 -4.66 2.96 -23.46
C ASN A 95 -3.32 2.96 -24.19
N PRO A 96 -3.24 2.39 -25.42
CA PRO A 96 -1.97 2.29 -26.15
C PRO A 96 -1.41 3.67 -26.51
N PHE A 97 -2.23 4.70 -26.69
CA PHE A 97 -1.78 6.05 -27.02
C PHE A 97 -1.08 6.76 -25.85
N LEU A 98 -1.24 6.27 -24.62
CA LEU A 98 -0.59 6.79 -23.42
C LEU A 98 0.60 5.93 -22.97
N GLN A 99 0.89 4.80 -23.61
CA GLN A 99 1.95 3.91 -23.17
C GLN A 99 3.31 4.60 -23.06
N ARG A 100 3.65 5.46 -24.03
CA ARG A 100 4.88 6.26 -23.97
C ARG A 100 4.89 7.25 -22.80
N ALA A 101 3.74 7.85 -22.48
CA ALA A 101 3.60 8.77 -21.36
C ALA A 101 3.81 8.06 -20.02
N PHE A 102 3.20 6.89 -19.85
CA PHE A 102 3.42 6.04 -18.66
C PHE A 102 4.88 5.60 -18.54
N ALA A 103 5.47 5.11 -19.61
CA ALA A 103 6.87 4.66 -19.61
C ALA A 103 7.83 5.79 -19.26
N TYR A 104 7.67 6.96 -19.86
CA TYR A 104 8.51 8.12 -19.58
C TYR A 104 8.31 8.61 -18.15
N SER A 105 7.08 8.74 -17.68
CA SER A 105 6.79 9.18 -16.32
C SER A 105 7.33 8.20 -15.26
N TYR A 106 7.21 6.89 -15.49
CA TYR A 106 7.80 5.88 -14.62
C TYR A 106 9.32 6.03 -14.55
N LYS A 107 9.97 6.10 -15.72
CA LYS A 107 11.44 6.23 -15.83
C LYS A 107 11.93 7.46 -15.06
N VAL A 108 11.35 8.62 -15.33
CA VAL A 108 11.81 9.89 -14.74
C VAL A 108 11.54 9.93 -13.22
N GLN A 109 10.42 9.39 -12.73
CA GLN A 109 10.18 9.29 -11.30
C GLN A 109 11.17 8.33 -10.61
N THR A 110 11.53 7.22 -11.26
CA THR A 110 12.52 6.27 -10.73
C THR A 110 13.92 6.87 -10.71
N GLU A 111 14.32 7.58 -11.77
CA GLU A 111 15.59 8.28 -11.85
C GLU A 111 15.70 9.38 -10.79
N GLU A 112 14.64 10.16 -10.60
CA GLU A 112 14.60 11.20 -9.58
C GLU A 112 14.66 10.62 -8.17
N PHE A 113 13.95 9.52 -7.92
CA PHE A 113 14.08 8.81 -6.64
C PHE A 113 15.55 8.39 -6.40
N GLY A 114 16.20 7.81 -7.40
CA GLY A 114 17.62 7.44 -7.33
C GLY A 114 18.52 8.63 -7.03
N ARG A 115 18.26 9.77 -7.67
CA ARG A 115 19.00 11.03 -7.44
C ARG A 115 18.84 11.52 -6.00
N LEU A 116 17.60 11.56 -5.50
CA LEU A 116 17.26 12.08 -4.18
C LEU A 116 17.74 11.15 -3.05
N TYR A 117 17.49 9.85 -3.16
CA TYR A 117 17.74 8.88 -2.09
C TYR A 117 19.11 8.20 -2.18
N GLY A 118 19.83 8.32 -3.31
CA GLY A 118 21.13 7.69 -3.53
C GLY A 118 21.08 6.16 -3.62
N LYS A 119 19.90 5.57 -3.75
CA LYS A 119 19.66 4.12 -3.85
C LYS A 119 18.37 3.81 -4.60
N SER A 120 18.20 2.57 -5.02
CA SER A 120 16.93 2.10 -5.56
C SER A 120 15.85 2.06 -4.46
N PRO A 121 14.55 2.24 -4.81
CA PRO A 121 13.46 2.13 -3.85
C PRO A 121 13.39 0.70 -3.28
N SER A 122 13.08 0.58 -1.98
CA SER A 122 12.89 -0.70 -1.32
C SER A 122 11.66 -1.45 -1.84
N HIS A 123 10.67 -0.70 -2.29
CA HIS A 123 9.44 -1.19 -2.90
C HIS A 123 8.83 -0.14 -3.82
N ILE A 124 7.85 -0.57 -4.60
CA ILE A 124 7.05 0.30 -5.47
C ILE A 124 5.58 0.13 -5.12
N ASP A 125 4.93 1.25 -4.97
CA ASP A 125 3.48 1.36 -4.90
C ASP A 125 3.01 2.61 -5.67
N GLY A 126 1.83 3.16 -5.40
CA GLY A 126 1.42 4.34 -6.15
C GLY A 126 0.26 5.08 -5.53
N HIS A 127 0.33 6.38 -5.65
CA HIS A 127 -0.69 7.32 -5.23
C HIS A 127 -2.04 6.94 -5.85
N HIS A 128 -3.10 6.89 -5.01
CA HIS A 128 -4.41 6.35 -5.39
C HIS A 128 -4.36 4.93 -5.98
N HIS A 129 -3.33 4.13 -5.64
CA HIS A 129 -3.10 2.77 -6.15
C HIS A 129 -2.94 2.66 -7.67
N MET A 130 -2.53 3.75 -8.34
CA MET A 130 -2.41 3.80 -9.80
C MET A 130 -1.24 2.96 -10.35
N HIS A 131 -0.33 2.45 -9.50
CA HIS A 131 0.64 1.43 -9.90
C HIS A 131 -0.03 0.12 -10.39
N LEU A 132 -1.31 -0.10 -10.06
CA LEU A 132 -2.13 -1.23 -10.54
C LEU A 132 -2.99 -0.89 -11.76
N CYS A 133 -2.76 0.25 -12.43
CA CYS A 133 -3.51 0.57 -13.65
C CYS A 133 -3.06 -0.31 -14.82
N ALA A 134 -3.97 -0.55 -15.77
CA ALA A 134 -3.75 -1.46 -16.89
C ALA A 134 -2.50 -1.11 -17.71
N ASN A 135 -2.21 0.17 -17.92
CA ASN A 135 -1.01 0.58 -18.64
C ASN A 135 0.31 0.19 -17.97
N LEU A 136 0.37 0.12 -16.65
CA LEU A 136 1.53 -0.38 -15.93
C LEU A 136 1.51 -1.90 -15.79
N LEU A 137 0.35 -2.49 -15.48
CA LEU A 137 0.22 -3.93 -15.32
C LEU A 137 0.62 -4.70 -16.58
N PHE A 138 0.20 -4.23 -17.76
CA PHE A 138 0.49 -4.87 -19.06
C PHE A 138 1.79 -4.36 -19.70
N SER A 139 2.68 -3.77 -18.90
CA SER A 139 4.00 -3.33 -19.35
C SER A 139 5.12 -4.07 -18.62
N ASP A 140 6.32 -4.05 -19.21
CA ASP A 140 7.53 -4.56 -18.58
C ASP A 140 8.40 -3.43 -17.98
N LEU A 141 7.75 -2.34 -17.56
CA LEU A 141 8.45 -1.16 -17.05
C LEU A 141 9.11 -1.41 -15.69
N ILE A 142 8.39 -2.09 -14.80
CA ILE A 142 8.89 -2.38 -13.46
C ILE A 142 9.73 -3.66 -13.51
N PRO A 143 10.99 -3.64 -13.03
CA PRO A 143 11.88 -4.81 -13.07
C PRO A 143 11.32 -5.99 -12.27
N SER A 144 11.50 -7.20 -12.80
CA SER A 144 11.15 -8.43 -12.08
C SER A 144 11.93 -8.56 -10.77
N GLY A 145 11.29 -9.12 -9.73
CA GLY A 145 11.87 -9.24 -8.40
C GLY A 145 11.78 -7.97 -7.54
N THR A 146 11.20 -6.89 -8.07
CA THR A 146 10.89 -5.70 -7.25
C THR A 146 9.85 -6.05 -6.19
N SER A 147 10.01 -5.55 -4.95
CA SER A 147 8.96 -5.59 -3.95
C SER A 147 7.87 -4.58 -4.33
N MET A 148 6.61 -4.99 -4.29
CA MET A 148 5.50 -4.16 -4.74
C MET A 148 4.29 -4.34 -3.82
N ARG A 149 3.54 -3.27 -3.58
CA ARG A 149 2.23 -3.33 -2.91
C ARG A 149 1.25 -4.12 -3.77
N ARG A 150 0.49 -4.99 -3.12
CA ARG A 150 -0.58 -5.76 -3.76
C ARG A 150 -1.93 -5.02 -3.75
N ASN A 151 -2.99 -5.64 -4.28
CA ASN A 151 -4.36 -5.16 -4.08
C ASN A 151 -4.80 -5.25 -2.63
N PHE A 152 -5.79 -4.40 -2.22
CA PHE A 152 -6.44 -4.52 -0.92
C PHE A 152 -6.97 -5.92 -0.66
N SER A 153 -6.69 -6.41 0.53
CA SER A 153 -7.24 -7.65 1.06
C SER A 153 -8.61 -7.39 1.70
N PHE A 154 -9.57 -8.26 1.43
CA PHE A 154 -10.93 -8.15 1.97
C PHE A 154 -11.38 -9.49 2.54
N TRP A 155 -12.03 -9.45 3.69
CA TRP A 155 -12.70 -10.63 4.26
C TRP A 155 -13.99 -10.97 3.50
N PRO A 156 -14.49 -12.20 3.64
CA PRO A 156 -15.81 -12.57 3.12
C PRO A 156 -16.90 -11.60 3.62
N GLY A 157 -17.75 -11.11 2.71
CA GLY A 157 -18.81 -10.15 3.03
C GLY A 157 -18.45 -8.67 2.79
N GLU A 158 -17.17 -8.28 2.74
CA GLU A 158 -16.78 -6.87 2.55
C GLU A 158 -16.90 -6.38 1.12
N LYS A 159 -16.66 -7.27 0.18
CA LYS A 159 -16.80 -7.03 -1.27
C LYS A 159 -17.44 -8.24 -1.93
N SER A 160 -18.02 -8.02 -3.12
CA SER A 160 -18.60 -9.11 -3.90
C SER A 160 -17.57 -10.22 -4.18
N ALA A 161 -18.02 -11.46 -4.34
CA ALA A 161 -17.15 -12.57 -4.67
C ALA A 161 -16.35 -12.33 -5.96
N LEU A 162 -17.00 -11.70 -6.97
CA LEU A 162 -16.35 -11.34 -8.23
C LEU A 162 -15.21 -10.33 -8.03
N ASN A 163 -15.41 -9.27 -7.23
CA ASN A 163 -14.35 -8.30 -6.93
C ASN A 163 -13.16 -8.95 -6.24
N ARG A 164 -13.41 -9.84 -5.26
CA ARG A 164 -12.34 -10.55 -4.57
C ARG A 164 -11.62 -11.55 -5.47
N ALA A 165 -12.34 -12.22 -6.38
CA ALA A 165 -11.75 -13.13 -7.36
C ALA A 165 -10.85 -12.35 -8.34
N TYR A 166 -11.32 -11.24 -8.88
CA TYR A 166 -10.52 -10.35 -9.75
C TYR A 166 -9.21 -9.93 -9.07
N ARG A 167 -9.26 -9.43 -7.82
CA ARG A 167 -8.05 -9.03 -7.10
C ARG A 167 -7.08 -10.18 -6.90
N ARG A 168 -7.57 -11.37 -6.54
CA ARG A 168 -6.73 -12.57 -6.42
C ARG A 168 -6.06 -12.97 -7.73
N LEU A 169 -6.77 -12.86 -8.85
CA LEU A 169 -6.19 -13.13 -10.18
C LEU A 169 -5.09 -12.13 -10.50
N VAL A 170 -5.31 -10.85 -10.28
CA VAL A 170 -4.30 -9.80 -10.48
C VAL A 170 -3.10 -10.03 -9.57
N ASP A 171 -3.33 -10.27 -8.27
CA ASP A 171 -2.25 -10.54 -7.32
C ASP A 171 -1.46 -11.82 -7.66
N GLY A 172 -2.15 -12.88 -8.09
CA GLY A 172 -1.51 -14.11 -8.54
C GLY A 172 -0.66 -13.91 -9.81
N TRP A 173 -1.08 -13.02 -10.70
CA TRP A 173 -0.29 -12.63 -11.87
C TRP A 173 0.93 -11.78 -11.46
N LEU A 174 0.74 -10.79 -10.57
CA LEU A 174 1.82 -9.96 -10.04
C LEU A 174 2.87 -10.78 -9.28
N ALA A 175 2.45 -11.75 -8.46
CA ALA A 175 3.33 -12.59 -7.67
C ALA A 175 4.28 -13.47 -8.51
N ARG A 176 4.00 -13.65 -9.81
CA ARG A 176 4.94 -14.33 -10.72
C ARG A 176 6.15 -13.49 -11.07
N LYS A 177 6.05 -12.19 -10.91
CA LYS A 177 7.04 -11.21 -11.36
C LYS A 177 7.61 -10.39 -10.21
N TYR A 178 6.83 -10.12 -9.18
CA TYR A 178 7.14 -9.23 -8.08
C TYR A 178 7.01 -9.91 -6.72
N ARG A 179 7.70 -9.38 -5.73
CA ARG A 179 7.56 -9.80 -4.33
C ARG A 179 6.45 -8.97 -3.69
N LEU A 180 5.39 -9.63 -3.25
CA LEU A 180 4.22 -9.00 -2.66
C LEU A 180 4.14 -9.36 -1.17
N PRO A 181 3.64 -8.47 -0.29
CA PRO A 181 3.17 -8.89 1.03
C PRO A 181 2.01 -9.88 0.86
N ASP A 182 1.78 -10.75 1.85
CA ASP A 182 0.70 -11.74 1.80
C ASP A 182 -0.68 -11.08 1.90
N TYR A 183 -0.77 -9.96 2.64
CA TYR A 183 -1.99 -9.18 2.82
C TYR A 183 -1.69 -7.68 2.82
N PHE A 184 -2.70 -6.89 2.44
CA PHE A 184 -2.63 -5.44 2.42
C PHE A 184 -3.93 -4.84 2.94
N PHE A 185 -3.84 -3.96 3.94
CA PHE A 185 -4.98 -3.30 4.58
C PHE A 185 -4.73 -1.80 4.73
N ASP A 186 -5.83 -1.05 4.84
CA ASP A 186 -5.86 0.37 5.16
C ASP A 186 -6.12 0.57 6.65
N LEU A 187 -5.37 1.47 7.30
CA LEU A 187 -5.48 1.71 8.74
C LEU A 187 -6.81 2.36 9.11
N THR A 188 -7.24 3.41 8.38
CA THR A 188 -8.53 4.08 8.62
C THR A 188 -9.69 3.08 8.57
N GLN A 189 -9.72 2.23 7.54
CA GLN A 189 -10.75 1.21 7.41
C GLN A 189 -10.66 0.18 8.55
N SER A 190 -9.45 -0.27 8.89
CA SER A 190 -9.22 -1.26 9.95
C SER A 190 -9.68 -0.77 11.33
N ILE A 191 -9.47 0.53 11.63
CA ILE A 191 -9.95 1.16 12.87
C ILE A 191 -11.48 1.24 12.85
N ARG A 192 -12.06 1.84 11.80
CA ARG A 192 -13.52 2.07 11.71
C ARG A 192 -14.33 0.77 11.78
N GLU A 193 -13.82 -0.29 11.19
CA GLU A 193 -14.48 -1.59 11.12
C GLU A 193 -14.05 -2.53 12.25
N LYS A 194 -13.25 -2.05 13.22
CA LYS A 194 -12.75 -2.80 14.39
C LYS A 194 -12.08 -4.12 13.99
N LYS A 195 -11.17 -4.07 13.02
CA LYS A 195 -10.51 -5.24 12.42
C LYS A 195 -9.02 -5.37 12.77
N LEU A 196 -8.46 -4.45 13.53
CA LEU A 196 -7.03 -4.42 13.85
C LEU A 196 -6.56 -5.73 14.49
N ASP A 197 -7.32 -6.31 15.42
CA ASP A 197 -6.97 -7.60 16.04
C ASP A 197 -6.82 -8.72 14.98
N ARG A 198 -7.67 -8.70 13.95
CA ARG A 198 -7.59 -9.68 12.86
C ARG A 198 -6.39 -9.44 11.96
N VAL A 199 -6.05 -8.18 11.68
CA VAL A 199 -4.84 -7.79 10.94
C VAL A 199 -3.60 -8.25 11.70
N VAL A 200 -3.55 -7.99 13.01
CA VAL A 200 -2.47 -8.43 13.91
C VAL A 200 -2.36 -9.96 13.94
N ALA A 201 -3.48 -10.66 14.06
CA ALA A 201 -3.48 -12.12 14.04
C ALA A 201 -2.87 -12.69 12.75
N LEU A 202 -3.17 -12.09 11.58
CA LEU A 202 -2.55 -12.46 10.31
C LEU A 202 -1.04 -12.17 10.30
N ALA A 203 -0.61 -11.05 10.87
CA ALA A 203 0.80 -10.66 10.88
C ALA A 203 1.70 -11.59 11.71
N LYS A 204 1.13 -12.41 12.60
CA LYS A 204 1.87 -13.44 13.35
C LYS A 204 2.40 -14.58 12.48
N SER A 205 1.75 -14.86 11.35
CA SER A 205 2.11 -15.99 10.46
C SER A 205 2.35 -15.58 9.00
N SER A 206 2.16 -14.32 8.66
CA SER A 206 2.22 -13.81 7.29
C SER A 206 2.84 -12.42 7.26
N ASN A 207 3.28 -11.99 6.06
CA ASN A 207 3.73 -10.63 5.83
C ASN A 207 2.52 -9.75 5.50
N VAL A 208 2.20 -8.83 6.37
CA VAL A 208 1.05 -7.94 6.23
C VAL A 208 1.53 -6.51 6.08
N GLU A 209 1.05 -5.83 5.05
CA GLU A 209 1.20 -4.39 4.93
C GLU A 209 -0.05 -3.69 5.48
N LEU A 210 0.17 -2.73 6.37
CA LEU A 210 -0.83 -1.81 6.89
C LEU A 210 -0.46 -0.40 6.42
N MET A 211 -1.18 0.09 5.42
CA MET A 211 -1.01 1.44 4.87
C MET A 211 -1.59 2.47 5.82
N THR A 212 -0.90 3.57 6.00
CA THR A 212 -1.34 4.71 6.82
C THR A 212 -1.04 6.04 6.14
N HIS A 213 -1.89 7.02 6.39
CA HIS A 213 -1.69 8.42 6.08
C HIS A 213 -1.67 9.22 7.39
N PRO A 214 -0.51 9.41 8.02
CA PRO A 214 -0.42 10.02 9.35
C PRO A 214 -0.98 11.45 9.44
N ILE A 215 -1.23 12.12 8.32
CA ILE A 215 -1.95 13.40 8.25
C ILE A 215 -3.43 13.27 8.62
N VAL A 216 -4.02 12.08 8.52
CA VAL A 216 -5.43 11.83 8.85
C VAL A 216 -5.59 11.80 10.37
N PRO A 217 -6.44 12.67 10.98
CA PRO A 217 -6.57 12.76 12.44
C PRO A 217 -6.83 11.40 13.13
N LEU A 218 -7.74 10.60 12.61
CA LEU A 218 -8.03 9.27 13.17
C LEU A 218 -6.80 8.35 13.19
N GLU A 219 -5.96 8.43 12.16
CA GLU A 219 -4.78 7.58 12.06
C GLU A 219 -3.65 8.04 12.97
N ILE A 220 -3.37 9.36 13.02
CA ILE A 220 -2.32 9.87 13.90
C ILE A 220 -2.69 9.65 15.37
N ASP A 221 -3.96 9.86 15.76
CA ASP A 221 -4.42 9.62 17.12
C ASP A 221 -4.22 8.15 17.52
N PHE A 222 -4.59 7.22 16.64
CA PHE A 222 -4.36 5.79 16.86
C PHE A 222 -2.88 5.44 16.89
N LEU A 223 -2.07 5.88 15.91
CA LEU A 223 -0.64 5.59 15.85
C LEU A 223 0.09 6.04 17.11
N MET A 224 -0.33 7.17 17.69
CA MET A 224 0.29 7.74 18.90
C MET A 224 -0.32 7.22 20.21
N SER A 225 -1.34 6.35 20.15
CA SER A 225 -1.99 5.77 21.32
C SER A 225 -1.18 4.68 22.00
N ASP A 226 -1.54 4.37 23.25
CA ASP A 226 -1.01 3.23 24.00
C ASP A 226 -1.45 1.90 23.38
N GLU A 227 -2.66 1.85 22.79
CA GLU A 227 -3.18 0.67 22.08
C GLU A 227 -2.24 0.24 20.96
N MET A 228 -1.78 1.18 20.14
CA MET A 228 -0.76 0.90 19.12
C MET A 228 0.56 0.44 19.72
N GLY A 229 0.94 0.96 20.90
CA GLY A 229 2.11 0.50 21.64
C GLY A 229 2.02 -0.97 22.03
N VAL A 230 0.90 -1.37 22.61
CA VAL A 230 0.62 -2.76 23.02
C VAL A 230 0.57 -3.69 21.79
N LEU A 231 -0.05 -3.25 20.71
CA LEU A 231 -0.12 -4.00 19.45
C LEU A 231 1.28 -4.33 18.94
N LEU A 232 2.16 -3.35 18.86
CA LEU A 232 3.54 -3.54 18.37
C LEU A 232 4.38 -4.47 19.25
N GLN A 233 4.14 -4.55 20.54
CA GLN A 233 4.81 -5.51 21.42
C GLN A 233 4.41 -6.96 21.16
N SER A 234 3.25 -7.19 20.54
CA SER A 234 2.66 -8.52 20.31
C SER A 234 3.06 -9.17 18.98
N ILE A 235 3.74 -8.44 18.09
CA ILE A 235 4.07 -8.86 16.73
C ILE A 235 5.46 -8.41 16.30
N GLU A 236 6.00 -9.11 15.31
CA GLU A 236 7.23 -8.68 14.65
C GLU A 236 6.92 -7.54 13.66
N ALA A 237 7.42 -6.35 13.95
CA ALA A 237 7.39 -5.21 13.02
C ALA A 237 8.58 -5.29 12.06
N GLY A 238 8.36 -4.98 10.78
CA GLY A 238 9.39 -5.01 9.75
C GLY A 238 9.10 -4.05 8.61
N ASN A 239 9.88 -4.15 7.54
CA ASN A 239 9.80 -3.28 6.38
C ASN A 239 9.94 -4.07 5.07
N PHE A 240 9.82 -3.41 3.93
CA PHE A 240 9.90 -4.06 2.62
C PHE A 240 11.29 -4.63 2.29
N THR A 241 12.37 -4.07 2.84
CA THR A 241 13.70 -4.66 2.67
C THR A 241 13.75 -6.06 3.26
N ARG A 242 13.11 -6.30 4.41
CA ARG A 242 13.03 -7.63 5.02
C ARG A 242 12.10 -8.59 4.27
N LEU A 243 11.03 -8.07 3.63
CA LEU A 243 10.15 -8.86 2.80
C LEU A 243 10.93 -9.59 1.68
N GLY A 244 11.95 -8.94 1.12
CA GLY A 244 12.80 -9.52 0.08
C GLY A 244 13.72 -10.64 0.55
N LEU A 245 13.97 -10.78 1.85
CA LEU A 245 14.86 -11.79 2.44
C LEU A 245 14.13 -13.07 2.87
N VAL A 246 12.82 -12.99 3.09
CA VAL A 246 11.99 -14.14 3.50
C VAL A 246 11.39 -14.77 2.25
N THR A 247 11.97 -15.88 1.77
CA THR A 247 11.32 -16.69 0.74
C THR A 247 10.11 -17.39 1.35
N SER A 248 8.92 -16.91 1.08
CA SER A 248 7.68 -17.60 1.45
C SER A 248 7.63 -18.96 0.75
N THR A 249 7.71 -20.04 1.53
CA THR A 249 7.63 -21.42 1.01
C THR A 249 6.20 -21.96 0.98
N VAL A 250 5.19 -21.13 1.26
CA VAL A 250 3.78 -21.56 1.31
C VAL A 250 2.92 -20.62 0.47
N PRO A 251 2.17 -21.14 -0.52
CA PRO A 251 1.13 -20.35 -1.18
C PRO A 251 0.07 -19.94 -0.13
N PRO A 252 -0.44 -18.70 -0.13
CA PRO A 252 -1.39 -18.23 0.85
C PRO A 252 -2.67 -19.05 0.77
N ALA A 253 -2.86 -19.94 1.74
CA ALA A 253 -4.13 -20.60 1.94
C ALA A 253 -5.18 -19.54 2.28
N SER A 254 -6.25 -19.49 1.50
CA SER A 254 -7.42 -18.67 1.85
C SER A 254 -7.85 -19.03 3.27
N PRO A 255 -8.06 -18.08 4.20
CA PRO A 255 -8.55 -18.42 5.52
C PRO A 255 -9.91 -19.11 5.39
N ILE A 256 -9.94 -20.42 5.59
CA ILE A 256 -11.17 -21.18 5.77
C ILE A 256 -11.63 -20.87 7.20
N ILE A 257 -12.43 -19.84 7.34
CA ILE A 257 -13.10 -19.57 8.61
C ILE A 257 -14.21 -20.63 8.73
N LYS A 258 -13.95 -21.67 9.52
CA LYS A 258 -14.99 -22.56 9.98
C LYS A 258 -15.96 -21.70 10.79
N HIS A 259 -17.21 -21.61 10.33
CA HIS A 259 -18.29 -21.03 11.10
C HIS A 259 -18.42 -21.81 12.40
N ALA A 260 -18.32 -21.13 13.55
CA ALA A 260 -18.81 -21.68 14.79
C ALA A 260 -20.32 -21.89 14.64
N PRO A 261 -20.89 -23.02 15.09
CA PRO A 261 -22.31 -23.25 14.97
C PRO A 261 -23.07 -22.19 15.77
N ASN A 262 -24.06 -21.62 15.14
CA ASN A 262 -24.96 -20.61 15.72
C ASN A 262 -25.72 -21.26 16.89
N SER A 263 -25.45 -20.85 18.12
CA SER A 263 -26.15 -21.31 19.34
C SER A 263 -27.55 -20.67 19.47
N LYS A 264 -28.39 -20.84 18.45
CA LYS A 264 -29.81 -20.47 18.48
C LYS A 264 -30.68 -21.53 17.81
N GLU A 265 -30.59 -22.76 18.27
CA GLU A 265 -31.63 -23.78 18.03
C GLU A 265 -31.64 -24.79 19.20
N GLN A 266 -32.03 -24.32 20.38
CA GLN A 266 -32.49 -25.16 21.47
C GLN A 266 -33.49 -24.38 22.32
N SER A 267 -34.67 -24.15 21.81
CA SER A 267 -35.85 -23.96 22.63
C SER A 267 -37.11 -24.02 21.76
N THR A 268 -37.54 -25.19 21.37
CA THR A 268 -38.94 -25.48 21.05
C THR A 268 -39.12 -27.00 20.87
N LEU A 269 -39.14 -27.73 21.95
CA LEU A 269 -39.70 -29.08 22.00
C LEU A 269 -39.93 -29.48 23.46
N LEU A 270 -40.97 -28.94 24.06
CA LEU A 270 -41.65 -29.53 25.21
C LEU A 270 -43.07 -28.96 25.27
N GLY A 271 -44.04 -29.83 24.98
CA GLY A 271 -45.41 -29.57 25.37
C GLY A 271 -46.47 -29.73 24.30
N ARG A 272 -46.84 -30.99 24.01
CA ARG A 272 -48.23 -31.41 23.74
C ARG A 272 -48.37 -32.93 23.81
N VAL A 273 -48.93 -33.40 24.90
CA VAL A 273 -49.66 -34.69 25.04
C VAL A 273 -50.67 -34.48 26.17
N PRO A 274 -51.84 -35.09 26.12
CA PRO A 274 -52.77 -35.32 25.01
C PRO A 274 -53.93 -34.32 25.01
#